data_6d6156daa2067951c6317ff61f99f039
#
_entry.id   6d6156daa2067951c6317ff61f99f039
#
_cell.length_a   1.000
_cell.length_b   1.000
_cell.length_c   1.000
_cell.angle_alpha   90.00
_cell.angle_beta   90.00
_cell.angle_gamma   90.00
#
_symmetry.space_group_name_H-M   'P 1'
#
loop_
_entity.id
_entity.type
_entity.pdbx_description
1 polymer ?
#
loop_
_entity_poly.entity_id
_entity_poly.type
_entity_poly.pdbx_seq_one_letter_code
_entity_poly.pdbx_strand_id
1 'polypeptide(L)'
;FGAIRHYVDNRTAVLSCIQTAFGVDKKAAKAFFKSATYGQSSLTWARKFVSHEARLCAPENAWKTLRSYERAIKLATTTINSEFGFLTEVARRNRKTKANSVLFHILSSFEATHMLELAAFAQAEGGISTAALVHDALFLEGGMQQIKEMVGRYQEATARTRIGRR
;
A
#
# COMPACT_ATOMS: atom_id res chain seq x y z
N PHE A 1 -12.18 4.99 -5.93
CA PHE A 1 -11.24 4.21 -5.08
C PHE A 1 -11.75 2.81 -4.69
N GLY A 2 -12.94 2.39 -5.14
CA GLY A 2 -13.54 1.09 -4.76
C GLY A 2 -12.65 -0.13 -5.02
N ALA A 3 -11.93 -0.15 -6.15
CA ALA A 3 -11.04 -1.27 -6.48
C ALA A 3 -9.83 -1.41 -5.54
N ILE A 4 -9.30 -0.28 -5.03
CA ILE A 4 -8.21 -0.30 -4.03
C ILE A 4 -8.74 -0.84 -2.71
N ARG A 5 -9.89 -0.32 -2.25
CA ARG A 5 -10.55 -0.80 -1.03
C ARG A 5 -10.88 -2.29 -1.14
N HIS A 6 -11.47 -2.72 -2.26
CA HIS A 6 -11.78 -4.13 -2.48
C HIS A 6 -10.53 -5.03 -2.37
N TYR A 7 -9.39 -4.61 -2.93
CA TYR A 7 -8.14 -5.33 -2.78
C TYR A 7 -7.66 -5.39 -1.33
N VAL A 8 -7.73 -4.28 -0.59
CA VAL A 8 -7.29 -4.21 0.81
C VAL A 8 -8.14 -5.12 1.69
N ASP A 9 -9.46 -5.01 1.57
CA ASP A 9 -10.42 -5.75 2.40
C ASP A 9 -10.46 -7.25 2.08
N ASN A 10 -10.22 -7.62 0.80
CA ASN A 10 -10.33 -8.99 0.29
C ASN A 10 -9.01 -9.54 -0.27
N ARG A 11 -7.89 -9.06 0.26
CA ARG A 11 -6.55 -9.31 -0.30
C ARG A 11 -6.27 -10.77 -0.61
N THR A 12 -6.58 -11.67 0.30
CA THR A 12 -6.30 -13.11 0.14
C THR A 12 -7.12 -13.70 -1.01
N ALA A 13 -8.41 -13.40 -1.08
CA ALA A 13 -9.31 -13.88 -2.14
C ALA A 13 -8.90 -13.32 -3.51
N VAL A 14 -8.58 -12.02 -3.60
CA VAL A 14 -8.14 -11.39 -4.84
C VAL A 14 -6.83 -11.99 -5.33
N LEU A 15 -5.85 -12.19 -4.45
CA LEU A 15 -4.59 -12.83 -4.82
C LEU A 15 -4.80 -14.26 -5.31
N SER A 16 -5.63 -15.06 -4.62
CA SER A 16 -5.97 -16.43 -5.04
C SER A 16 -6.64 -16.45 -6.42
N CYS A 17 -7.58 -15.54 -6.67
CA CYS A 17 -8.23 -15.40 -7.96
C CYS A 17 -7.21 -15.11 -9.09
N ILE A 18 -6.27 -14.19 -8.87
CA ILE A 18 -5.24 -13.87 -9.86
C ILE A 18 -4.28 -15.06 -10.08
N GLN A 19 -3.88 -15.74 -9.01
CA GLN A 19 -3.05 -16.94 -9.12
C GLN A 19 -3.69 -18.00 -10.02
N THR A 20 -4.94 -18.32 -9.75
CA THR A 20 -5.70 -19.34 -10.51
C THR A 20 -5.91 -18.89 -11.96
N ALA A 21 -6.33 -17.64 -12.18
CA ALA A 21 -6.67 -17.12 -13.50
C ALA A 21 -5.47 -17.03 -14.45
N PHE A 22 -4.29 -16.75 -13.92
CA PHE A 22 -3.07 -16.53 -14.73
C PHE A 22 -2.01 -17.62 -14.56
N GLY A 23 -2.27 -18.64 -13.74
CA GLY A 23 -1.31 -19.71 -13.49
C GLY A 23 -0.01 -19.23 -12.84
N VAL A 24 -0.07 -18.24 -11.97
CA VAL A 24 1.11 -17.63 -11.33
C VAL A 24 1.16 -17.92 -9.84
N ASP A 25 2.36 -17.83 -9.25
CA ASP A 25 2.52 -17.96 -7.81
C ASP A 25 2.05 -16.71 -7.05
N LYS A 26 1.94 -16.84 -5.73
CA LYS A 26 1.53 -15.73 -4.84
C LYS A 26 2.47 -14.53 -4.91
N LYS A 27 3.77 -14.76 -5.15
CA LYS A 27 4.78 -13.70 -5.25
C LYS A 27 4.57 -12.87 -6.51
N ALA A 28 4.32 -13.52 -7.64
CA ALA A 28 4.02 -12.84 -8.90
C ALA A 28 2.68 -12.09 -8.84
N ALA A 29 1.62 -12.69 -8.24
CA ALA A 29 0.35 -12.00 -8.03
C ALA A 29 0.50 -10.74 -7.15
N LYS A 30 1.23 -10.82 -6.03
CA LYS A 30 1.55 -9.64 -5.19
C LYS A 30 2.37 -8.60 -5.95
N ALA A 31 3.31 -9.03 -6.82
CA ALA A 31 4.15 -8.12 -7.58
C ALA A 31 3.33 -7.21 -8.51
N PHE A 32 2.18 -7.67 -9.03
CA PHE A 32 1.27 -6.80 -9.79
C PHE A 32 0.82 -5.60 -8.94
N PHE A 33 0.19 -5.84 -7.81
CA PHE A 33 -0.39 -4.77 -6.98
C PHE A 33 0.68 -3.79 -6.49
N LYS A 34 1.86 -4.31 -6.09
CA LYS A 34 3.00 -3.46 -5.72
C LYS A 34 3.45 -2.60 -6.90
N SER A 35 3.69 -3.20 -8.07
CA SER A 35 4.23 -2.46 -9.22
C SER A 35 3.21 -1.51 -9.87
N ALA A 36 1.92 -1.85 -9.83
CA ALA A 36 0.84 -0.99 -10.31
C ALA A 36 0.76 0.31 -9.48
N THR A 37 1.01 0.24 -8.16
CA THR A 37 1.13 1.45 -7.31
C THR A 37 2.23 2.40 -7.81
N TYR A 38 3.27 1.87 -8.45
CA TYR A 38 4.34 2.65 -9.07
C TYR A 38 4.15 2.87 -10.58
N GLY A 39 2.93 2.67 -11.10
CA GLY A 39 2.54 2.98 -12.48
C GLY A 39 2.87 1.92 -13.51
N GLN A 40 3.21 0.70 -13.10
CA GLN A 40 3.36 -0.41 -14.05
C GLN A 40 1.98 -0.89 -14.52
N SER A 41 1.82 -1.09 -15.83
CA SER A 41 0.57 -1.60 -16.37
C SER A 41 0.40 -3.11 -16.15
N SER A 42 -0.86 -3.54 -16.08
CA SER A 42 -1.24 -4.96 -16.02
C SER A 42 -0.65 -5.77 -17.17
N LEU A 43 -0.58 -5.18 -18.35
CA LEU A 43 0.01 -5.82 -19.53
C LEU A 43 1.52 -6.03 -19.39
N THR A 44 2.24 -5.04 -18.84
CA THR A 44 3.69 -5.15 -18.60
C THR A 44 3.99 -6.22 -17.55
N TRP A 45 3.20 -6.26 -16.48
CA TRP A 45 3.29 -7.33 -15.48
C TRP A 45 3.03 -8.70 -16.10
N ALA A 46 1.96 -8.84 -16.87
CA ALA A 46 1.60 -10.12 -17.49
C ALA A 46 2.67 -10.61 -18.49
N ARG A 47 3.30 -9.72 -19.25
CA ARG A 47 4.42 -10.09 -20.12
C ARG A 47 5.60 -10.67 -19.36
N LYS A 48 5.80 -10.25 -18.12
CA LYS A 48 6.94 -10.68 -17.28
C LYS A 48 6.67 -12.00 -16.54
N PHE A 49 5.45 -12.20 -16.06
CA PHE A 49 5.16 -13.27 -15.09
C PHE A 49 4.19 -14.35 -15.62
N VAL A 50 3.49 -14.10 -16.72
CA VAL A 50 2.45 -14.97 -17.24
C VAL A 50 2.86 -15.51 -18.60
N SER A 51 2.72 -16.81 -18.83
CA SER A 51 2.99 -17.41 -20.14
C SER A 51 2.08 -16.83 -21.22
N HIS A 52 2.48 -16.93 -22.48
CA HIS A 52 1.67 -16.40 -23.59
C HIS A 52 0.28 -17.07 -23.65
N GLU A 53 0.23 -18.40 -23.49
CA GLU A 53 -1.00 -19.19 -23.50
C GLU A 53 -1.92 -18.80 -22.34
N ALA A 54 -1.39 -18.73 -21.11
CA ALA A 54 -2.17 -18.31 -19.94
C ALA A 54 -2.73 -16.89 -20.08
N ARG A 55 -2.03 -15.99 -20.77
CA ARG A 55 -2.56 -14.64 -21.05
C ARG A 55 -3.74 -14.65 -22.00
N LEU A 56 -3.73 -15.53 -23.00
CA LEU A 56 -4.82 -15.68 -23.97
C LEU A 56 -6.04 -16.38 -23.35
N CYS A 57 -5.81 -17.34 -22.47
CA CYS A 57 -6.87 -18.14 -21.83
C CYS A 57 -7.41 -17.49 -20.54
N ALA A 58 -6.76 -16.45 -20.02
CA ALA A 58 -7.17 -15.82 -18.76
C ALA A 58 -8.58 -15.22 -18.88
N PRO A 59 -9.46 -15.49 -17.89
CA PRO A 59 -10.83 -14.98 -17.90
C PRO A 59 -10.87 -13.44 -17.91
N GLU A 60 -11.83 -12.86 -18.65
CA GLU A 60 -11.98 -11.40 -18.76
C GLU A 60 -12.23 -10.72 -17.40
N ASN A 61 -12.90 -11.39 -16.46
CA ASN A 61 -13.11 -10.86 -15.12
C ASN A 61 -11.79 -10.67 -14.35
N ALA A 62 -10.80 -11.55 -14.54
CA ALA A 62 -9.47 -11.39 -13.94
C ALA A 62 -8.72 -10.17 -14.53
N TRP A 63 -8.75 -10.01 -15.86
CA TRP A 63 -8.24 -8.82 -16.52
C TRP A 63 -8.95 -7.55 -16.07
N LYS A 64 -10.27 -7.59 -15.93
CA LYS A 64 -11.07 -6.47 -15.42
C LYS A 64 -10.65 -6.06 -14.00
N THR A 65 -10.36 -7.03 -13.13
CA THR A 65 -9.85 -6.78 -11.78
C THR A 65 -8.53 -6.03 -11.81
N LEU A 66 -7.55 -6.50 -12.60
CA LEU A 66 -6.24 -5.83 -12.74
C LEU A 66 -6.38 -4.41 -13.30
N ARG A 67 -7.14 -4.24 -14.40
CA ARG A 67 -7.36 -2.93 -15.03
C ARG A 67 -8.12 -1.96 -14.14
N SER A 68 -9.07 -2.45 -13.34
CA SER A 68 -9.82 -1.61 -12.41
C SER A 68 -8.93 -1.08 -11.28
N TYR A 69 -8.04 -1.92 -10.75
CA TYR A 69 -7.04 -1.51 -9.77
C TYR A 69 -6.07 -0.48 -10.37
N GLU A 70 -5.54 -0.74 -11.56
CA GLU A 70 -4.64 0.16 -12.30
C GLU A 70 -5.26 1.54 -12.52
N ARG A 71 -6.53 1.59 -12.96
CA ARG A 71 -7.28 2.86 -13.13
C ARG A 71 -7.47 3.60 -11.81
N ALA A 72 -7.80 2.87 -10.73
CA ALA A 72 -7.99 3.47 -9.41
C ALA A 72 -6.69 4.07 -8.87
N ILE A 73 -5.55 3.39 -9.05
CA ILE A 73 -4.22 3.94 -8.70
C ILE A 73 -3.89 5.17 -9.53
N LYS A 74 -4.14 5.13 -10.84
CA LYS A 74 -3.90 6.29 -11.71
C LYS A 74 -4.73 7.50 -11.27
N LEU A 75 -6.02 7.29 -10.96
CA LEU A 75 -6.88 8.35 -10.46
C LEU A 75 -6.37 8.89 -9.12
N ALA A 76 -6.01 8.01 -8.16
CA ALA A 76 -5.44 8.41 -6.89
C ALA A 76 -4.17 9.24 -7.06
N THR A 77 -3.26 8.80 -7.94
CA THR A 77 -2.02 9.52 -8.26
C THR A 77 -2.31 10.91 -8.84
N THR A 78 -3.28 11.02 -9.75
CA THR A 78 -3.68 12.30 -10.34
C THR A 78 -4.25 13.25 -9.29
N THR A 79 -5.16 12.77 -8.44
CA THR A 79 -5.74 13.57 -7.34
C THR A 79 -4.67 14.04 -6.37
N ILE A 80 -3.80 13.14 -5.92
CA ILE A 80 -2.70 13.47 -5.01
C ILE A 80 -1.76 14.51 -5.64
N ASN A 81 -1.39 14.34 -6.91
CA ASN A 81 -0.53 15.30 -7.60
C ASN A 81 -1.18 16.69 -7.74
N SER A 82 -2.50 16.76 -7.90
CA SER A 82 -3.21 18.05 -7.95
C SER A 82 -3.27 18.74 -6.59
N GLU A 83 -3.47 17.99 -5.52
CA GLU A 83 -3.54 18.53 -4.15
C GLU A 83 -2.16 18.88 -3.57
N PHE A 84 -1.14 18.12 -3.91
CA PHE A 84 0.24 18.29 -3.44
C PHE A 84 1.17 18.80 -4.55
N GLY A 85 0.72 19.82 -5.30
CA GLY A 85 1.44 20.37 -6.46
C GLY A 85 2.87 20.82 -6.15
N PHE A 86 3.14 21.29 -4.93
CA PHE A 86 4.49 21.68 -4.48
C PHE A 86 5.47 20.47 -4.47
N LEU A 87 5.02 19.25 -4.09
CA LEU A 87 5.84 18.05 -4.14
C LEU A 87 6.14 17.62 -5.57
N THR A 88 5.18 17.83 -6.47
CA THR A 88 5.37 17.58 -7.90
C THR A 88 6.46 18.48 -8.48
N GLU A 89 6.51 19.75 -8.05
CA GLU A 89 7.56 20.68 -8.47
C GLU A 89 8.94 20.30 -7.91
N VAL A 90 9.01 19.90 -6.63
CA VAL A 90 10.24 19.38 -6.02
C VAL A 90 10.72 18.12 -6.77
N ALA A 91 9.81 17.20 -7.06
CA ALA A 91 10.12 15.99 -7.82
C ALA A 91 10.60 16.28 -9.24
N ARG A 92 10.04 17.31 -9.92
CA ARG A 92 10.46 17.74 -11.25
C ARG A 92 11.87 18.33 -11.27
N ARG A 93 12.23 19.12 -10.27
CA ARG A 93 13.58 19.69 -10.14
C ARG A 93 14.64 18.62 -9.97
N ASN A 94 14.31 17.53 -9.29
CA ASN A 94 15.18 16.37 -9.13
C ASN A 94 15.08 15.42 -10.33
N ARG A 95 15.54 15.81 -11.50
CA ARG A 95 15.48 15.19 -12.85
C ARG A 95 15.35 13.64 -12.96
N LYS A 96 15.43 12.90 -11.86
CA LYS A 96 15.28 11.44 -11.77
C LYS A 96 13.89 10.98 -11.34
N THR A 97 12.99 11.89 -11.01
CA THR A 97 11.72 11.55 -10.35
C THR A 97 10.57 11.57 -11.35
N LYS A 98 10.06 10.40 -11.70
CA LYS A 98 8.79 10.23 -12.43
C LYS A 98 7.62 10.59 -11.50
N ALA A 99 6.45 10.94 -12.05
CA ALA A 99 5.24 11.29 -11.28
C ALA A 99 4.89 10.28 -10.16
N ASN A 100 5.23 9.01 -10.35
CA ASN A 100 5.05 7.94 -9.36
C ASN A 100 5.99 8.07 -8.13
N SER A 101 7.06 8.85 -8.22
CA SER A 101 7.94 9.11 -7.08
C SER A 101 7.31 10.07 -6.08
N VAL A 102 6.44 10.97 -6.53
CA VAL A 102 5.67 11.86 -5.64
C VAL A 102 4.73 11.03 -4.78
N LEU A 103 4.00 10.08 -5.38
CA LEU A 103 3.15 9.15 -4.63
C LEU A 103 3.97 8.34 -3.61
N PHE A 104 5.14 7.84 -4.00
CA PHE A 104 6.03 7.14 -3.09
C PHE A 104 6.44 8.01 -1.89
N HIS A 105 6.89 9.25 -2.12
CA HIS A 105 7.28 10.15 -1.03
C HIS A 105 6.12 10.49 -0.11
N ILE A 106 4.91 10.68 -0.66
CA ILE A 106 3.71 10.95 0.12
C ILE A 106 3.35 9.72 0.98
N LEU A 107 3.32 8.52 0.39
CA LEU A 107 3.03 7.30 1.14
C LEU A 107 4.07 7.05 2.23
N SER A 108 5.36 7.22 1.92
CA SER A 108 6.44 7.08 2.91
C SER A 108 6.34 8.13 4.02
N SER A 109 5.90 9.35 3.72
CA SER A 109 5.66 10.38 4.72
C SER A 109 4.49 10.01 5.64
N PHE A 110 3.40 9.47 5.10
CA PHE A 110 2.29 8.97 5.91
C PHE A 110 2.69 7.79 6.79
N GLU A 111 3.47 6.83 6.24
CA GLU A 111 4.01 5.71 7.01
C GLU A 111 4.90 6.22 8.15
N ALA A 112 5.84 7.14 7.88
CA ALA A 112 6.72 7.72 8.88
C ALA A 112 5.93 8.48 9.97
N THR A 113 4.95 9.29 9.59
CA THR A 113 4.08 9.99 10.54
C THR A 113 3.35 9.00 11.44
N HIS A 114 2.76 7.97 10.87
CA HIS A 114 2.04 6.95 11.62
C HIS A 114 2.94 6.17 12.57
N MET A 115 4.16 5.87 12.17
CA MET A 115 5.15 5.22 13.03
C MET A 115 5.60 6.12 14.19
N LEU A 116 5.75 7.43 13.95
CA LEU A 116 6.05 8.40 15.01
C LEU A 116 4.88 8.56 15.99
N GLU A 117 3.65 8.59 15.51
CA GLU A 117 2.45 8.60 16.36
C GLU A 117 2.37 7.34 17.23
N LEU A 118 2.64 6.17 16.66
CA LEU A 118 2.70 4.90 17.40
C LEU A 118 3.82 4.89 18.45
N ALA A 119 4.98 5.42 18.12
CA ALA A 119 6.10 5.54 19.06
C ALA A 119 5.75 6.48 20.21
N ALA A 120 5.15 7.63 19.94
CA ALA A 120 4.70 8.57 20.96
C ALA A 120 3.62 7.95 21.87
N PHE A 121 2.68 7.19 21.27
CA PHE A 121 1.65 6.48 22.02
C PHE A 121 2.27 5.40 22.94
N ALA A 122 3.24 4.63 22.45
CA ALA A 122 3.95 3.62 23.23
C ALA A 122 4.68 4.24 24.43
N GLN A 123 5.34 5.38 24.25
CA GLN A 123 6.01 6.11 25.33
C GLN A 123 5.03 6.63 26.40
N ALA A 124 3.83 7.08 25.99
CA ALA A 124 2.80 7.57 26.90
C ALA A 124 2.17 6.47 27.75
N GLU A 125 2.16 5.22 27.29
CA GLU A 125 1.56 4.08 27.97
C GLU A 125 2.38 3.58 29.18
N GLY A 126 3.63 3.99 29.31
CA GLY A 126 4.54 3.56 30.37
C GLY A 126 4.97 2.08 30.28
N GLY A 127 6.20 1.80 30.59
CA GLY A 127 6.76 0.43 30.57
C GLY A 127 7.03 -0.15 29.18
N ILE A 128 6.78 0.62 28.13
CA ILE A 128 7.13 0.28 26.75
C ILE A 128 8.06 1.37 26.23
N SER A 129 9.27 1.01 25.80
CA SER A 129 10.21 1.94 25.21
C SER A 129 10.37 1.70 23.71
N THR A 130 10.68 2.77 22.96
CA THR A 130 11.04 2.65 21.55
C THR A 130 12.52 2.41 21.44
N ALA A 131 12.92 1.21 21.02
CA ALA A 131 14.32 0.84 20.84
C ALA A 131 14.88 1.37 19.53
N ALA A 132 14.12 1.27 18.44
CA ALA A 132 14.52 1.77 17.12
C ALA A 132 13.33 1.99 16.21
N LEU A 133 13.47 2.94 15.28
CA LEU A 133 12.61 3.12 14.11
C LEU A 133 13.46 2.85 12.87
N VAL A 134 13.14 1.81 12.11
CA VAL A 134 13.87 1.41 10.91
C VAL A 134 12.89 1.22 9.76
N HIS A 135 12.94 2.10 8.78
CA HIS A 135 12.00 2.14 7.64
C HIS A 135 10.53 2.17 8.08
N ASP A 136 9.81 1.07 7.83
CA ASP A 136 8.40 0.84 8.14
C ASP A 136 8.18 -0.06 9.38
N ALA A 137 9.23 -0.24 10.18
CA ALA A 137 9.21 -1.06 11.38
C ALA A 137 9.59 -0.27 12.64
N LEU A 138 8.80 -0.45 13.69
CA LEU A 138 9.06 0.09 15.02
C LEU A 138 9.45 -1.07 15.95
N PHE A 139 10.63 -0.98 16.55
CA PHE A 139 11.10 -1.92 17.56
C PHE A 139 10.76 -1.38 18.92
N LEU A 140 10.02 -2.18 19.69
CA LEU A 140 9.55 -1.85 21.03
C LEU A 140 10.18 -2.79 22.04
N GLU A 141 10.60 -2.24 23.17
CA GLU A 141 11.04 -2.98 24.33
C GLU A 141 9.96 -2.95 25.41
N GLY A 142 9.58 -4.13 25.90
CA GLY A 142 8.55 -4.30 26.92
C GLY A 142 8.05 -5.74 26.98
N GLY A 143 7.15 -6.00 27.92
CA GLY A 143 6.48 -7.30 27.97
C GLY A 143 5.64 -7.55 26.70
N MET A 144 5.75 -8.74 26.11
CA MET A 144 5.02 -9.10 24.88
C MET A 144 3.51 -8.86 25.00
N GLN A 145 2.93 -9.14 26.15
CA GLN A 145 1.50 -8.93 26.38
C GLN A 145 1.15 -7.43 26.42
N GLN A 146 1.97 -6.62 27.10
CA GLN A 146 1.81 -5.17 27.16
C GLN A 146 1.89 -4.53 25.76
N ILE A 147 2.85 -4.97 24.94
CA ILE A 147 2.99 -4.51 23.57
C ILE A 147 1.73 -4.83 22.74
N LYS A 148 1.20 -6.07 22.84
CA LYS A 148 -0.02 -6.45 22.12
C LYS A 148 -1.23 -5.62 22.54
N GLU A 149 -1.42 -5.42 23.83
CA GLU A 149 -2.53 -4.60 24.36
C GLU A 149 -2.40 -3.13 23.93
N MET A 150 -1.20 -2.56 23.98
CA MET A 150 -0.92 -1.21 23.54
C MET A 150 -1.23 -1.06 22.04
N VAL A 151 -0.78 -1.98 21.18
CA VAL A 151 -1.09 -1.96 19.75
C VAL A 151 -2.60 -2.04 19.51
N GLY A 152 -3.33 -2.88 20.26
CA GLY A 152 -4.79 -2.95 20.20
C GLY A 152 -5.45 -1.61 20.53
N ARG A 153 -5.08 -0.96 21.62
CA ARG A 153 -5.60 0.36 22.02
C ARG A 153 -5.27 1.45 20.98
N TYR A 154 -4.06 1.45 20.44
CA TYR A 154 -3.69 2.38 19.40
C TYR A 154 -4.55 2.23 18.13
N GLN A 155 -4.80 0.98 17.72
CA GLN A 155 -5.67 0.70 16.57
C GLN A 155 -7.11 1.18 16.80
N GLU A 156 -7.66 0.97 17.99
CA GLU A 156 -8.98 1.48 18.37
C GLU A 156 -9.04 3.00 18.39
N ALA A 157 -8.06 3.67 18.98
CA ALA A 157 -7.97 5.13 19.03
C ALA A 157 -7.90 5.74 17.62
N THR A 158 -7.08 5.18 16.74
CA THR A 158 -6.95 5.65 15.36
C THR A 158 -8.19 5.36 14.51
N ALA A 159 -8.88 4.25 14.75
CA ALA A 159 -10.15 3.94 14.07
C ALA A 159 -11.24 4.97 14.45
N ARG A 160 -11.38 5.33 15.72
CA ARG A 160 -12.34 6.35 16.21
C ARG A 160 -12.07 7.73 15.60
N THR A 161 -10.82 8.14 15.52
CA THR A 161 -10.44 9.44 14.94
C THR A 161 -10.77 9.52 13.44
N ARG A 162 -10.71 8.41 12.71
CA ARG A 162 -11.08 8.34 11.30
C ARG A 162 -12.60 8.42 11.06
N ILE A 163 -13.42 7.94 11.99
CA ILE A 163 -14.89 7.97 11.88
C ILE A 163 -15.42 9.38 12.19
N GLY A 164 -14.80 10.10 13.12
CA GLY A 164 -15.25 11.45 13.53
C GLY A 164 -14.89 12.60 12.56
N ARG A 165 -14.18 12.31 11.45
CA ARG A 165 -13.79 13.30 10.42
C ARG A 165 -14.58 13.16 9.11
N ARG A 166 -15.75 12.51 9.13
CA ARG A 166 -16.67 12.44 7.98
C ARG A 166 -17.75 13.50 8.07
#